data_12c9777b204bc7ea13ff725022cd5b18
#
_entry.id   12c9777b204bc7ea13ff725022cd5b18
#
_cell.length_a   1.000
_cell.length_b   1.000
_cell.length_c   1.000
_cell.angle_alpha   90.00
_cell.angle_beta   90.00
_cell.angle_gamma   90.00
#
_symmetry.space_group_name_H-M   'P 1'
#
loop_
_entity.id
_entity.type
_entity.pdbx_description
1 polymer ?
#
loop_
_entity_poly.entity_id
_entity_poly.type
_entity_poly.pdbx_seq_one_letter_code
_entity_poly.pdbx_strand_id
1 'polypeptide(L)'
;MKKIEAIIKPFKLDDLKAGLSDIGVQGMTVTEAKGFGRQKGHTEIYRGAEYVIDFIPKVKVEIVVPGDLVDKVVETIIASVKTGKIGDGKIFVLPVESVCRIRTGEKDNDAI
;
A
#
# COMPACT_ATOMS: atom_id res chain seq x y z
N MET A 1 -6.15 17.27 2.49
CA MET A 1 -5.17 16.16 2.62
C MET A 1 -5.89 14.83 2.63
N LYS A 2 -5.32 13.86 1.99
CA LYS A 2 -5.85 12.49 1.96
C LYS A 2 -4.75 11.49 2.25
N LYS A 3 -5.10 10.41 2.94
CA LYS A 3 -4.24 9.26 3.11
C LYS A 3 -4.64 8.19 2.11
N ILE A 4 -3.66 7.69 1.39
CA ILE A 4 -3.84 6.62 0.43
C ILE A 4 -3.20 5.38 1.03
N GLU A 5 -4.01 4.35 1.23
CA GLU A 5 -3.55 3.04 1.67
C GLU A 5 -3.66 2.06 0.51
N ALA A 6 -2.56 1.41 0.18
CA ALA A 6 -2.56 0.38 -0.85
C ALA A 6 -2.11 -0.94 -0.24
N ILE A 7 -2.91 -1.98 -0.44
CA ILE A 7 -2.55 -3.34 -0.07
C ILE A 7 -2.12 -4.03 -1.36
N ILE A 8 -0.86 -4.41 -1.46
CA ILE A 8 -0.25 -4.90 -2.70
C ILE A 8 0.50 -6.21 -2.51
N LYS A 9 0.84 -6.86 -3.61
CA LYS A 9 1.75 -8.00 -3.60
C LYS A 9 3.15 -7.54 -3.20
N PRO A 10 3.86 -8.27 -2.32
CA PRO A 10 5.16 -7.83 -1.81
C PRO A 10 6.20 -7.56 -2.90
N PHE A 11 6.24 -8.37 -3.94
CA PHE A 11 7.24 -8.23 -5.00
C PHE A 11 7.02 -6.99 -5.90
N LYS A 12 5.91 -6.28 -5.73
CA LYS A 12 5.62 -5.02 -6.46
C LYS A 12 6.06 -3.77 -5.71
N LEU A 13 6.58 -3.91 -4.51
CA LEU A 13 6.94 -2.74 -3.68
C LEU A 13 8.00 -1.85 -4.34
N ASP A 14 9.03 -2.44 -4.94
CA ASP A 14 10.09 -1.66 -5.58
C ASP A 14 9.57 -0.91 -6.81
N ASP A 15 8.70 -1.53 -7.59
CA ASP A 15 8.05 -0.86 -8.74
C ASP A 15 7.19 0.32 -8.27
N LEU A 16 6.47 0.15 -7.17
CA LEU A 16 5.66 1.22 -6.59
C LEU A 16 6.53 2.39 -6.13
N LYS A 17 7.61 2.09 -5.42
CA LYS A 17 8.55 3.11 -4.95
C LYS A 17 9.11 3.93 -6.11
N ALA A 18 9.52 3.27 -7.18
CA ALA A 18 10.04 3.94 -8.37
C ALA A 18 8.97 4.83 -9.02
N GLY A 19 7.75 4.31 -9.20
CA GLY A 19 6.66 5.06 -9.80
C GLY A 19 6.27 6.30 -9.00
N LEU A 20 6.20 6.18 -7.67
CA LEU A 20 5.88 7.31 -6.81
C LEU A 20 6.99 8.36 -6.78
N SER A 21 8.25 7.94 -6.78
CA SER A 21 9.38 8.86 -6.88
C SER A 21 9.32 9.67 -8.17
N ASP A 22 8.95 9.06 -9.28
CA ASP A 22 8.88 9.73 -10.58
C ASP A 22 7.85 10.87 -10.60
N ILE A 23 6.83 10.80 -9.78
CA ILE A 23 5.83 11.87 -9.66
C ILE A 23 6.05 12.80 -8.46
N GLY A 24 7.21 12.67 -7.80
CA GLY A 24 7.60 13.56 -6.72
C GLY A 24 7.10 13.18 -5.33
N VAL A 25 6.51 12.01 -5.16
CA VAL A 25 6.11 11.50 -3.85
C VAL A 25 7.32 10.83 -3.21
N GLN A 26 7.81 11.37 -2.11
CA GLN A 26 9.04 10.91 -1.47
C GLN A 26 8.80 10.14 -0.17
N GLY A 27 7.67 10.40 0.50
CA GLY A 27 7.37 9.79 1.78
C GLY A 27 6.35 8.68 1.65
N MET A 28 6.66 7.51 2.18
CA MET A 28 5.69 6.43 2.35
C MET A 28 6.06 5.57 3.55
N THR A 29 5.05 5.03 4.18
CA THR A 29 5.20 4.06 5.26
C THR A 29 4.81 2.69 4.77
N VAL A 30 5.64 1.70 5.04
CA VAL A 30 5.44 0.33 4.57
C VAL A 30 5.30 -0.58 5.78
N THR A 31 4.28 -1.40 5.76
CA THR A 31 4.00 -2.39 6.81
C THR A 31 3.79 -3.74 6.16
N GLU A 32 4.43 -4.76 6.70
CA GLU A 32 4.15 -6.13 6.31
C GLU A 32 2.76 -6.51 6.83
N ALA A 33 1.97 -7.15 5.97
CA ALA A 33 0.60 -7.53 6.28
C ALA A 33 0.32 -8.94 5.76
N LYS A 34 -0.78 -9.50 6.21
CA LYS A 34 -1.29 -10.77 5.71
C LYS A 34 -2.72 -10.54 5.26
N GLY A 35 -3.06 -11.08 4.09
CA GLY A 35 -4.39 -10.96 3.55
C GLY A 35 -5.08 -12.30 3.39
N PHE A 36 -6.39 -12.28 3.55
CA PHE A 36 -7.28 -13.38 3.21
C PHE A 36 -8.31 -12.86 2.23
N GLY A 37 -8.48 -13.53 1.12
CA GLY A 37 -9.40 -13.07 0.09
C GLY A 37 -9.50 -14.06 -1.06
N ARG A 38 -9.75 -13.54 -2.28
CA ARG A 38 -9.91 -14.37 -3.47
C ARG A 38 -8.65 -15.12 -3.87
N GLN A 39 -7.47 -14.57 -3.58
CA GLN A 39 -6.20 -15.23 -3.78
C GLN A 39 -5.98 -16.22 -2.64
N LYS A 40 -6.54 -17.40 -2.76
CA LYS A 40 -6.47 -18.42 -1.71
C LYS A 40 -5.02 -18.74 -1.34
N GLY A 41 -4.82 -19.16 -0.09
CA GLY A 41 -3.57 -19.70 0.37
C GLY A 41 -3.26 -21.04 -0.26
N HIS A 42 -2.20 -21.67 0.22
CA HIS A 42 -1.76 -22.98 -0.23
C HIS A 42 -1.87 -23.99 0.90
N THR A 43 -1.79 -25.28 0.54
CA THR A 43 -1.79 -26.38 1.53
C THR A 43 -0.37 -26.73 1.90
N GLU A 44 -0.12 -26.86 3.20
CA GLU A 44 1.15 -27.36 3.74
C GLU A 44 0.90 -28.61 4.57
N ILE A 45 1.94 -29.46 4.67
CA ILE A 45 1.92 -30.65 5.48
C ILE A 45 2.80 -30.42 6.71
N TYR A 46 2.22 -30.64 7.90
CA TYR A 46 2.94 -30.52 9.17
C TYR A 46 2.58 -31.71 10.04
N ARG A 47 3.61 -32.46 10.48
CA ARG A 47 3.44 -33.68 11.30
C ARG A 47 2.46 -34.69 10.69
N GLY A 48 2.47 -34.83 9.36
CA GLY A 48 1.59 -35.76 8.64
C GLY A 48 0.15 -35.33 8.47
N ALA A 49 -0.20 -34.11 8.87
CA ALA A 49 -1.52 -33.54 8.64
C ALA A 49 -1.43 -32.38 7.66
N GLU A 50 -2.43 -32.26 6.78
CA GLU A 50 -2.54 -31.14 5.86
C GLU A 50 -3.18 -29.92 6.55
N TYR A 51 -2.58 -28.76 6.32
CA TYR A 51 -3.13 -27.48 6.77
C TYR A 51 -3.27 -26.55 5.58
N VAL A 52 -4.42 -25.91 5.46
CA VAL A 52 -4.65 -24.87 4.45
C VAL A 52 -4.11 -23.56 5.02
N ILE A 53 -3.20 -22.95 4.28
CA ILE A 53 -2.69 -21.62 4.61
C ILE A 53 -3.58 -20.61 3.93
N ASP A 54 -4.48 -20.00 4.71
CA ASP A 54 -5.47 -19.06 4.21
C ASP A 54 -4.95 -17.64 4.08
N PHE A 55 -3.92 -17.29 4.88
CA PHE A 55 -3.35 -15.95 4.87
C PHE A 55 -2.13 -15.89 3.96
N ILE A 56 -2.11 -14.88 3.11
CA ILE A 56 -1.06 -14.66 2.13
C ILE A 56 -0.31 -13.38 2.48
N PRO A 57 1.03 -13.36 2.40
CA PRO A 57 1.80 -12.14 2.62
C PRO A 57 1.38 -11.03 1.68
N LYS A 58 1.21 -9.84 2.24
CA LYS A 58 0.91 -8.59 1.54
C LYS A 58 1.79 -7.50 2.12
N VAL A 59 1.79 -6.37 1.45
CA VAL A 59 2.42 -5.15 1.96
C VAL A 59 1.37 -4.04 1.97
N LYS A 60 1.28 -3.34 3.09
CA LYS A 60 0.46 -2.14 3.19
C LYS A 60 1.36 -0.92 3.05
N VAL A 61 1.02 -0.07 2.11
CA VAL A 61 1.72 1.21 1.87
C VAL A 61 0.78 2.35 2.21
N GLU A 62 1.27 3.29 3.01
CA GLU A 62 0.51 4.47 3.40
C GLU A 62 1.22 5.73 2.93
N ILE A 63 0.48 6.61 2.28
CA ILE A 63 0.98 7.87 1.74
C ILE A 63 -0.03 8.95 2.07
N VAL A 64 0.44 10.11 2.53
CA VAL A 64 -0.42 11.28 2.73
C VAL A 64 -0.03 12.35 1.72
N VAL A 65 -1.02 12.84 0.98
CA VAL A 65 -0.80 13.82 -0.10
C VAL A 65 -1.87 14.92 -0.05
N PRO A 66 -1.59 16.08 -0.65
CA PRO A 66 -2.63 17.08 -0.92
C PRO A 66 -3.75 16.48 -1.76
N GLY A 67 -4.97 16.96 -1.56
CA GLY A 67 -6.15 16.40 -2.23
C GLY A 67 -6.08 16.43 -3.76
N ASP A 68 -5.43 17.43 -4.34
CA ASP A 68 -5.29 17.58 -5.78
C ASP A 68 -4.32 16.56 -6.42
N LEU A 69 -3.51 15.86 -5.63
CA LEU A 69 -2.61 14.83 -6.13
C LEU A 69 -3.18 13.41 -6.05
N VAL A 70 -4.33 13.23 -5.44
CA VAL A 70 -4.91 11.89 -5.19
C VAL A 70 -5.07 11.10 -6.48
N ASP A 71 -5.70 11.67 -7.49
CA ASP A 71 -5.97 10.95 -8.74
C ASP A 71 -4.67 10.50 -9.41
N LYS A 72 -3.67 11.39 -9.43
CA LYS A 72 -2.36 11.07 -10.02
C LYS A 72 -1.65 9.95 -9.25
N VAL A 73 -1.72 9.98 -7.94
CA VAL A 73 -1.10 8.94 -7.10
C VAL A 73 -1.81 7.60 -7.29
N VAL A 74 -3.14 7.59 -7.31
CA VAL A 74 -3.93 6.36 -7.53
C VAL A 74 -3.61 5.75 -8.90
N GLU A 75 -3.61 6.55 -9.96
CA GLU A 75 -3.23 6.09 -11.30
C GLU A 75 -1.83 5.50 -11.34
N THR A 76 -0.88 6.14 -10.67
CA THR A 76 0.52 5.70 -10.60
C THR A 76 0.64 4.37 -9.85
N ILE A 77 -0.09 4.21 -8.74
CA ILE A 77 -0.10 2.95 -8.00
C ILE A 77 -0.61 1.82 -8.90
N ILE A 78 -1.75 2.03 -9.55
CA ILE A 78 -2.33 1.02 -10.45
C ILE A 78 -1.34 0.63 -11.54
N ALA A 79 -0.75 1.62 -12.22
CA ALA A 79 0.20 1.37 -13.29
C ALA A 79 1.45 0.60 -12.79
N SER A 80 1.89 0.86 -11.56
CA SER A 80 3.10 0.26 -11.00
C SER A 80 2.90 -1.17 -10.50
N VAL A 81 1.71 -1.50 -9.96
CA VAL A 81 1.53 -2.75 -9.22
C VAL A 81 0.56 -3.74 -9.85
N LYS A 82 -0.21 -3.32 -10.85
CA LYS A 82 -1.20 -4.18 -11.50
C LYS A 82 -0.53 -5.33 -12.24
N THR A 83 -0.97 -6.55 -11.99
CA THR A 83 -0.60 -7.74 -12.77
C THR A 83 -1.77 -8.25 -13.61
N GLY A 84 -2.99 -7.86 -13.30
CA GLY A 84 -4.21 -8.36 -13.92
C GLY A 84 -4.69 -9.68 -13.34
N LYS A 85 -4.01 -10.18 -12.31
CA LYS A 85 -4.35 -11.43 -11.65
C LYS A 85 -5.01 -11.19 -10.30
N ILE A 86 -5.73 -12.19 -9.81
CA ILE A 86 -6.30 -12.17 -8.47
C ILE A 86 -5.20 -11.94 -7.44
N GLY A 87 -5.47 -11.09 -6.46
CA GLY A 87 -4.49 -10.76 -5.41
C GLY A 87 -3.72 -9.47 -5.64
N ASP A 88 -4.03 -8.72 -6.71
CA ASP A 88 -3.38 -7.42 -6.97
C ASP A 88 -3.59 -6.41 -5.84
N GLY A 89 -4.67 -6.56 -5.09
CA GLY A 89 -4.94 -5.72 -3.92
C GLY A 89 -5.95 -4.62 -4.16
N LYS A 90 -5.96 -3.67 -3.23
CA LYS A 90 -6.91 -2.55 -3.24
C LYS A 90 -6.23 -1.27 -2.80
N ILE A 91 -6.84 -0.17 -3.18
CA ILE A 91 -6.43 1.16 -2.77
C ILE A 91 -7.59 1.79 -2.02
N PHE A 92 -7.30 2.36 -0.85
CA PHE A 92 -8.26 3.09 -0.05
C PHE A 92 -7.83 4.55 0.05
N VAL A 93 -8.78 5.47 -0.08
CA VAL A 93 -8.53 6.89 0.07
C VAL A 93 -9.34 7.38 1.26
N LEU A 94 -8.66 7.96 2.25
CA LEU A 94 -9.26 8.41 3.50
C LEU A 94 -8.99 9.90 3.72
N PRO A 95 -9.94 10.63 4.31
CA PRO A 95 -9.68 12.00 4.71
C PRO A 95 -8.69 12.06 5.86
N VAL A 96 -7.81 13.06 5.85
CA VAL A 96 -6.88 13.35 6.95
C VAL A 96 -7.24 14.73 7.48
N GLU A 97 -7.62 14.80 8.75
CA GLU A 97 -8.02 16.06 9.39
C GLU A 97 -6.82 16.97 9.65
N SER A 98 -5.73 16.40 10.14
CA SER A 98 -4.54 17.17 10.46
C SER A 98 -3.29 16.30 10.41
N VAL A 99 -2.16 16.93 10.14
CA VAL A 99 -0.84 16.33 10.17
C VAL A 99 0.09 17.25 10.95
N CYS A 100 0.98 16.68 11.74
CA CYS A 100 2.03 17.42 12.42
C CYS A 100 3.35 16.66 12.25
N ARG A 101 4.38 17.34 11.75
CA ARG A 101 5.71 16.77 11.66
C ARG A 101 6.37 16.84 13.03
N ILE A 102 6.77 15.71 13.56
CA ILE A 102 7.30 15.62 14.93
C ILE A 102 8.56 16.48 15.10
N ARG A 103 9.49 16.40 14.16
CA ARG A 103 10.79 17.09 14.26
C ARG A 103 10.67 18.61 14.26
N THR A 104 9.77 19.16 13.44
CA THR A 104 9.71 20.60 13.19
C THR A 104 8.47 21.27 13.76
N GLY A 105 7.43 20.51 14.10
CA GLY A 105 6.14 21.05 14.49
C GLY A 105 5.32 21.64 13.34
N GLU A 106 5.80 21.55 12.10
CA GLU A 106 5.04 21.99 10.94
C GLU A 106 3.74 21.21 10.82
N LYS A 107 2.71 21.87 10.32
CA LYS A 107 1.35 21.29 10.27
C LYS A 107 0.80 21.24 8.85
N ASP A 108 -0.07 20.28 8.65
CA ASP A 108 -0.90 20.10 7.45
C ASP A 108 -0.06 20.08 6.16
N ASN A 109 -0.36 20.89 5.17
CA ASN A 109 0.36 20.85 3.89
C ASN A 109 1.86 21.11 4.02
N ASP A 110 2.30 21.85 5.03
CA ASP A 110 3.72 22.07 5.28
C ASP A 110 4.40 20.85 5.91
N ALA A 111 3.62 19.90 6.41
CA ALA A 111 4.13 18.70 7.07
C ALA A 111 4.17 17.47 6.14
N ILE A 112 3.70 17.60 4.93
CA ILE A 112 3.62 16.46 3.99
C ILE A 112 4.40 16.71 2.72
#